data_8bb03ca7a58f0690615f867ad812b906
#
_entry.id   8bb03ca7a58f0690615f867ad812b906
#
_cell.length_a   1.000
_cell.length_b   1.000
_cell.length_c   1.000
_cell.angle_alpha   90.00
_cell.angle_beta   90.00
_cell.angle_gamma   90.00
#
_symmetry.space_group_name_H-M   'P 1'
#
loop_
_entity.id
_entity.type
_entity.pdbx_description
1 polymer ?
#
loop_
_entity_poly.entity_id
_entity_poly.type
_entity_poly.pdbx_seq_one_letter_code
_entity_poly.pdbx_strand_id
1 'polypeptide(L)'
;LLTGDDHYVLHINGQQVGTNDYWQMLRVDDLTAHLQPGTNALAVVIRNYGDAAGLIAQLRVDFVEGEPLVLSTDTAWQSSDEDKPGWTDPGFDATGWQACRDLGPFGGAPWGELYLLPEPRSAPLFRKSFTVAKPVKAAQAYICGLGYHELYLNNERIGDHVLDPAFTNYDHRALYVTHDVTEQIKPGKNAIGVMLGNGWYNMHTRAVWLFDKAPWRDVPCLRMQLHLTFEDGSQETIHTDPTWKTAPGPILFDAIRNGEAYDARLERNGWASPDCDDADWQPPHVVRGPAGRLVPQTMPAIQVTQTIQPVAMSEPQPGIFVFDLGQNLAGWARLTVKGPAGTRVTLKYGERLNADGTVNQDLIAAHSLQAPFQTDTYILKGDGAETWEPRFVYHGFQYVEVSGWPGKPALDNLQGRFAHTACPQVGN
;
A
#
# COMPACT_ATOMS: atom_id res chain seq x y z
N LEU A 1 -11.44 -13.52 10.75
CA LEU A 1 -12.44 -12.76 9.98
C LEU A 1 -13.51 -12.24 10.93
N LEU A 2 -13.80 -10.94 10.88
CA LEU A 2 -14.83 -10.36 11.74
C LEU A 2 -15.39 -9.08 11.12
N THR A 3 -16.69 -8.86 11.29
CA THR A 3 -17.33 -7.55 11.16
C THR A 3 -18.47 -7.43 12.17
N GLY A 4 -18.78 -6.18 12.54
CA GLY A 4 -19.87 -5.84 13.46
C GLY A 4 -20.54 -4.54 13.01
N ASP A 5 -21.84 -4.46 13.17
CA ASP A 5 -22.66 -3.37 12.68
C ASP A 5 -22.93 -2.34 13.78
N ASP A 6 -22.61 -1.06 13.67
CA ASP A 6 -21.90 -0.28 12.63
C ASP A 6 -20.37 -0.25 12.87
N HIS A 7 -19.98 -0.34 14.14
CA HIS A 7 -18.62 -0.25 14.63
C HIS A 7 -18.34 -1.39 15.61
N TYR A 8 -17.14 -1.97 15.54
CA TYR A 8 -16.69 -2.90 16.58
C TYR A 8 -15.29 -2.59 17.11
N VAL A 9 -15.04 -3.04 18.35
CA VAL A 9 -13.70 -3.15 18.95
C VAL A 9 -13.51 -4.59 19.41
N LEU A 10 -12.45 -5.25 18.87
CA LEU A 10 -12.08 -6.63 19.22
C LEU A 10 -11.04 -6.63 20.33
N HIS A 11 -11.27 -7.46 21.35
CA HIS A 11 -10.32 -7.73 22.42
C HIS A 11 -10.00 -9.24 22.48
N ILE A 12 -8.74 -9.55 22.74
CA ILE A 12 -8.26 -10.89 23.08
C ILE A 12 -7.55 -10.80 24.43
N ASN A 13 -7.98 -11.58 25.39
CA ASN A 13 -7.37 -11.65 26.72
C ASN A 13 -7.16 -10.27 27.38
N GLY A 14 -8.15 -9.40 27.31
CA GLY A 14 -8.10 -8.03 27.84
C GLY A 14 -7.43 -7.00 26.96
N GLN A 15 -6.73 -7.40 25.89
CA GLN A 15 -6.01 -6.48 24.99
C GLN A 15 -6.86 -6.13 23.77
N GLN A 16 -6.96 -4.85 23.43
CA GLN A 16 -7.57 -4.43 22.16
C GLN A 16 -6.63 -4.79 21.01
N VAL A 17 -7.14 -5.56 20.04
CA VAL A 17 -6.37 -6.08 18.91
C VAL A 17 -6.90 -5.63 17.55
N GLY A 18 -8.14 -5.16 17.48
CA GLY A 18 -8.74 -4.71 16.22
C GLY A 18 -9.93 -3.79 16.42
N THR A 19 -10.25 -3.02 15.38
CA THR A 19 -11.45 -2.19 15.31
C THR A 19 -11.87 -1.98 13.85
N ASN A 20 -13.15 -1.77 13.60
CA ASN A 20 -13.66 -1.42 12.27
C ASN A 20 -14.91 -0.53 12.42
N ASP A 21 -15.03 0.47 11.55
CA ASP A 21 -16.13 1.44 11.50
C ASP A 21 -17.08 1.20 10.32
N TYR A 22 -16.98 0.04 9.68
CA TYR A 22 -17.77 -0.25 8.49
C TYR A 22 -18.19 -1.71 8.41
N TRP A 23 -19.44 -1.98 8.75
CA TRP A 23 -19.97 -3.33 8.91
C TRP A 23 -19.93 -4.20 7.65
N GLN A 24 -20.03 -3.60 6.44
CA GLN A 24 -19.95 -4.35 5.18
C GLN A 24 -18.55 -4.89 4.88
N MET A 25 -17.54 -4.48 5.63
CA MET A 25 -16.17 -4.94 5.47
C MET A 25 -15.80 -5.97 6.51
N LEU A 26 -15.47 -7.18 6.03
CA LEU A 26 -14.82 -8.20 6.84
C LEU A 26 -13.34 -7.82 7.03
N ARG A 27 -12.90 -7.83 8.26
CA ARG A 27 -11.50 -7.66 8.60
C ARG A 27 -10.85 -8.99 8.94
N VAL A 28 -9.61 -9.19 8.51
CA VAL A 28 -8.75 -10.31 8.92
C VAL A 28 -7.69 -9.74 9.85
N ASP A 29 -7.63 -10.24 11.08
CA ASP A 29 -6.59 -9.90 12.05
C ASP A 29 -5.78 -11.15 12.36
N ASP A 30 -4.44 -11.05 12.37
CA ASP A 30 -3.56 -12.11 12.88
C ASP A 30 -3.51 -11.99 14.42
N LEU A 31 -4.07 -12.98 15.08
CA LEU A 31 -4.20 -13.04 16.54
C LEU A 31 -3.13 -13.92 17.20
N THR A 32 -2.20 -14.49 16.45
CA THR A 32 -1.21 -15.47 16.92
C THR A 32 -0.44 -14.98 18.15
N ALA A 33 -0.01 -13.72 18.14
CA ALA A 33 0.73 -13.12 19.26
C ALA A 33 -0.10 -12.85 20.53
N HIS A 34 -1.44 -12.91 20.43
CA HIS A 34 -2.38 -12.60 21.52
C HIS A 34 -3.02 -13.83 22.14
N LEU A 35 -2.85 -15.00 21.50
CA LEU A 35 -3.36 -16.26 22.01
C LEU A 35 -2.35 -16.92 22.97
N GLN A 36 -2.87 -17.62 23.98
CA GLN A 36 -2.08 -18.33 24.96
C GLN A 36 -2.54 -19.79 25.10
N PRO A 37 -1.69 -20.71 25.56
CA PRO A 37 -2.13 -22.05 25.90
C PRO A 37 -3.19 -22.02 26.99
N GLY A 38 -4.24 -22.83 26.85
CA GLY A 38 -5.36 -22.90 27.79
C GLY A 38 -6.53 -22.01 27.43
N THR A 39 -7.15 -21.37 28.43
CA THR A 39 -8.34 -20.53 28.22
C THR A 39 -7.96 -19.16 27.65
N ASN A 40 -8.67 -18.78 26.61
CA ASN A 40 -8.58 -17.43 26.00
C ASN A 40 -9.98 -16.79 26.02
N ALA A 41 -10.04 -15.47 26.19
CA ALA A 41 -11.24 -14.67 26.05
C ALA A 41 -11.24 -13.95 24.70
N LEU A 42 -12.30 -14.16 23.92
CA LEU A 42 -12.60 -13.42 22.70
C LEU A 42 -13.80 -12.53 23.00
N ALA A 43 -13.61 -11.21 23.02
CA ALA A 43 -14.62 -10.26 23.43
C ALA A 43 -14.75 -9.12 22.39
N VAL A 44 -15.99 -8.74 22.06
CA VAL A 44 -16.26 -7.74 21.03
C VAL A 44 -17.25 -6.71 21.55
N VAL A 45 -16.85 -5.42 21.53
CA VAL A 45 -17.80 -4.30 21.68
C VAL A 45 -18.42 -4.02 20.33
N ILE A 46 -19.73 -3.89 20.27
CA ILE A 46 -20.46 -3.43 19.08
C ILE A 46 -21.16 -2.11 19.43
N ARG A 47 -21.05 -1.13 18.56
CA ARG A 47 -21.81 0.11 18.62
C ARG A 47 -22.66 0.22 17.37
N ASN A 48 -23.95 0.24 17.56
CA ASN A 48 -24.93 0.40 16.50
C ASN A 48 -25.51 1.82 16.57
N TYR A 49 -25.59 2.49 15.43
CA TYR A 49 -26.14 3.85 15.30
C TYR A 49 -27.55 3.86 14.68
N GLY A 50 -28.08 2.69 14.32
CA GLY A 50 -29.44 2.53 13.77
C GLY A 50 -29.70 1.10 13.30
N ASP A 51 -30.97 0.74 13.11
CA ASP A 51 -31.42 -0.57 12.64
C ASP A 51 -31.01 -1.77 13.53
N ALA A 52 -30.64 -2.90 12.96
CA ALA A 52 -30.33 -4.12 13.70
C ALA A 52 -28.83 -4.27 13.94
N ALA A 53 -28.39 -4.25 15.20
CA ALA A 53 -27.03 -4.57 15.58
C ALA A 53 -26.70 -6.04 15.34
N GLY A 54 -25.50 -6.34 14.85
CA GLY A 54 -25.06 -7.71 14.63
C GLY A 54 -23.53 -7.89 14.64
N LEU A 55 -23.10 -9.13 14.89
CA LEU A 55 -21.73 -9.57 14.81
C LEU A 55 -21.67 -10.83 13.94
N ILE A 56 -20.76 -10.84 12.98
CA ILE A 56 -20.39 -12.06 12.26
C ILE A 56 -18.87 -12.24 12.35
N ALA A 57 -18.42 -13.36 12.86
CA ALA A 57 -17.02 -13.65 13.08
C ALA A 57 -16.70 -15.13 12.86
N GLN A 58 -15.47 -15.38 12.39
CA GLN A 58 -14.87 -16.70 12.38
C GLN A 58 -13.40 -16.59 12.81
N LEU A 59 -13.04 -17.32 13.86
CA LEU A 59 -11.66 -17.55 14.30
C LEU A 59 -11.21 -18.92 13.82
N ARG A 60 -10.05 -18.99 13.17
CA ARG A 60 -9.35 -20.22 12.86
C ARG A 60 -8.01 -20.21 13.58
N VAL A 61 -7.72 -21.29 14.32
CA VAL A 61 -6.45 -21.51 14.99
C VAL A 61 -5.83 -22.78 14.42
N ASP A 62 -4.70 -22.63 13.72
CA ASP A 62 -3.91 -23.76 13.22
C ASP A 62 -2.85 -24.09 14.28
N PHE A 63 -2.89 -25.31 14.81
CA PHE A 63 -1.92 -25.78 15.79
C PHE A 63 -0.67 -26.32 15.10
N VAL A 64 0.46 -26.35 15.82
CA VAL A 64 1.69 -26.99 15.33
C VAL A 64 1.47 -28.48 15.02
N GLU A 65 0.61 -29.13 15.81
CA GLU A 65 0.20 -30.52 15.63
C GLU A 65 -1.31 -30.64 15.94
N GLY A 66 -2.03 -31.40 15.12
CA GLY A 66 -3.47 -31.67 15.29
C GLY A 66 -4.36 -30.93 14.28
N GLU A 67 -5.66 -31.14 14.41
CA GLU A 67 -6.66 -30.50 13.54
C GLU A 67 -6.87 -29.03 13.96
N PRO A 68 -7.14 -28.12 13.00
CA PRO A 68 -7.40 -26.72 13.30
C PRO A 68 -8.70 -26.55 14.12
N LEU A 69 -8.68 -25.62 15.06
CA LEU A 69 -9.89 -25.15 15.74
C LEU A 69 -10.56 -24.07 14.89
N VAL A 70 -11.85 -24.21 14.61
CA VAL A 70 -12.67 -23.19 13.95
C VAL A 70 -13.82 -22.83 14.85
N LEU A 71 -13.91 -21.56 15.24
CA LEU A 71 -14.99 -20.97 16.02
C LEU A 71 -15.71 -19.94 15.15
N SER A 72 -17.03 -20.01 15.09
CA SER A 72 -17.86 -19.00 14.42
C SER A 72 -18.83 -18.39 15.40
N THR A 73 -19.38 -17.23 15.10
CA THR A 73 -20.51 -16.67 15.85
C THR A 73 -21.73 -17.57 15.72
N ASP A 74 -22.32 -17.90 16.84
CA ASP A 74 -23.53 -18.72 16.97
C ASP A 74 -24.33 -18.31 18.21
N THR A 75 -25.37 -19.07 18.53
CA THR A 75 -26.23 -18.83 19.70
C THR A 75 -25.57 -19.19 21.03
N ALA A 76 -24.38 -19.79 21.04
CA ALA A 76 -23.61 -20.03 22.26
C ALA A 76 -22.88 -18.78 22.77
N TRP A 77 -22.72 -17.76 21.90
CA TRP A 77 -22.21 -16.46 22.32
C TRP A 77 -23.20 -15.77 23.27
N GLN A 78 -22.64 -14.97 24.18
CA GLN A 78 -23.40 -14.22 25.17
C GLN A 78 -23.18 -12.72 24.99
N SER A 79 -24.18 -11.93 25.25
CA SER A 79 -24.13 -10.47 25.11
C SER A 79 -24.74 -9.76 26.33
N SER A 80 -24.27 -8.55 26.59
CA SER A 80 -24.80 -7.63 27.59
C SER A 80 -24.65 -6.20 27.09
N ASP A 81 -25.53 -5.32 27.52
CA ASP A 81 -25.42 -3.87 27.33
C ASP A 81 -24.72 -3.17 28.50
N GLU A 82 -24.32 -3.91 29.50
CA GLU A 82 -23.61 -3.41 30.67
C GLU A 82 -22.09 -3.58 30.50
N ASP A 83 -21.33 -2.49 30.68
CA ASP A 83 -19.88 -2.51 30.70
C ASP A 83 -19.39 -2.89 32.13
N LYS A 84 -19.10 -4.17 32.34
CA LYS A 84 -18.61 -4.69 33.62
C LYS A 84 -17.08 -4.77 33.60
N PRO A 85 -16.37 -4.31 34.67
CA PRO A 85 -14.92 -4.42 34.73
C PRO A 85 -14.44 -5.87 34.54
N GLY A 86 -13.41 -6.06 33.68
CA GLY A 86 -12.78 -7.35 33.40
C GLY A 86 -13.55 -8.28 32.46
N TRP A 87 -14.62 -7.83 31.82
CA TRP A 87 -15.42 -8.68 30.92
C TRP A 87 -14.65 -9.14 29.65
N THR A 88 -13.53 -8.52 29.35
CA THR A 88 -12.65 -8.92 28.25
C THR A 88 -11.58 -9.93 28.66
N ASP A 89 -11.47 -10.27 29.96
CA ASP A 89 -10.42 -11.10 30.50
C ASP A 89 -10.80 -12.59 30.53
N PRO A 90 -9.82 -13.51 30.41
CA PRO A 90 -10.08 -14.95 30.62
C PRO A 90 -10.63 -15.24 32.01
N GLY A 91 -11.70 -16.04 32.05
CA GLY A 91 -12.33 -16.46 33.33
C GLY A 91 -13.37 -15.48 33.87
N PHE A 92 -13.74 -14.45 33.13
CA PHE A 92 -14.89 -13.59 33.47
C PHE A 92 -16.16 -14.43 33.60
N ASP A 93 -16.91 -14.19 34.68
CA ASP A 93 -18.22 -14.83 34.91
C ASP A 93 -19.33 -14.05 34.19
N ALA A 94 -19.76 -14.58 33.05
CA ALA A 94 -20.85 -14.04 32.27
C ALA A 94 -22.25 -14.46 32.75
N THR A 95 -22.38 -14.94 33.99
CA THR A 95 -23.69 -15.30 34.57
C THR A 95 -24.65 -14.12 34.51
N GLY A 96 -25.81 -14.30 33.89
CA GLY A 96 -26.82 -13.29 33.69
C GLY A 96 -26.73 -12.55 32.35
N TRP A 97 -25.68 -12.81 31.53
CA TRP A 97 -25.66 -12.36 30.14
C TRP A 97 -26.68 -13.14 29.30
N GLN A 98 -27.17 -12.52 28.23
CA GLN A 98 -28.15 -13.11 27.34
C GLN A 98 -27.48 -13.91 26.24
N ALA A 99 -28.06 -15.05 25.84
CA ALA A 99 -27.63 -15.75 24.63
C ALA A 99 -27.86 -14.90 23.40
N CYS A 100 -26.89 -14.90 22.49
CA CYS A 100 -27.03 -14.19 21.22
C CYS A 100 -28.11 -14.82 20.34
N ARG A 101 -28.75 -14.00 19.51
CA ARG A 101 -29.75 -14.43 18.56
C ARG A 101 -29.11 -14.62 17.18
N ASP A 102 -29.43 -15.72 16.52
CA ASP A 102 -29.07 -15.92 15.11
C ASP A 102 -29.84 -14.95 14.22
N LEU A 103 -29.13 -14.12 13.48
CA LEU A 103 -29.68 -13.12 12.55
C LEU A 103 -29.71 -13.60 11.10
N GLY A 104 -29.03 -14.73 10.79
CA GLY A 104 -28.97 -15.30 9.45
C GLY A 104 -27.55 -15.65 9.01
N PRO A 105 -27.42 -16.42 7.91
CA PRO A 105 -26.12 -16.91 7.45
C PRO A 105 -25.30 -15.80 6.75
N PHE A 106 -23.98 -16.03 6.70
CA PHE A 106 -23.07 -15.23 5.87
C PHE A 106 -23.57 -15.14 4.42
N GLY A 107 -23.59 -13.92 3.85
CA GLY A 107 -24.09 -13.65 2.50
C GLY A 107 -25.62 -13.58 2.38
N GLY A 108 -26.37 -13.91 3.44
CA GLY A 108 -27.82 -13.76 3.55
C GLY A 108 -28.24 -12.48 4.27
N ALA A 109 -29.56 -12.21 4.30
CA ALA A 109 -30.08 -11.09 5.12
C ALA A 109 -29.85 -11.38 6.62
N PRO A 110 -29.54 -10.34 7.45
CA PRO A 110 -29.48 -8.92 7.12
C PRO A 110 -28.15 -8.49 6.48
N TRP A 111 -27.11 -9.34 6.47
CA TRP A 111 -25.74 -8.99 6.11
C TRP A 111 -25.54 -8.65 4.63
N GLY A 112 -26.26 -9.33 3.70
CA GLY A 112 -26.07 -9.16 2.27
C GLY A 112 -24.65 -9.50 1.82
N GLU A 113 -24.14 -8.78 0.83
CA GLU A 113 -22.74 -8.94 0.38
C GLU A 113 -21.79 -8.27 1.35
N LEU A 114 -20.93 -9.07 1.98
CA LEU A 114 -19.82 -8.62 2.80
C LEU A 114 -18.53 -8.68 1.99
N TYR A 115 -17.75 -7.62 2.05
CA TYR A 115 -16.51 -7.50 1.29
C TYR A 115 -15.32 -7.86 2.18
N LEU A 116 -14.52 -8.83 1.74
CA LEU A 116 -13.20 -9.05 2.29
C LEU A 116 -12.28 -8.02 1.61
N LEU A 117 -11.85 -6.99 2.34
CA LEU A 117 -10.72 -6.23 1.85
C LEU A 117 -9.51 -7.16 1.92
N PRO A 118 -8.80 -7.37 0.80
CA PRO A 118 -7.47 -7.94 0.90
C PRO A 118 -6.69 -7.04 1.85
N GLU A 119 -6.02 -7.62 2.85
CA GLU A 119 -5.08 -6.90 3.70
C GLU A 119 -4.19 -6.01 2.81
N PRO A 120 -3.82 -4.79 3.24
CA PRO A 120 -2.82 -4.03 2.54
C PRO A 120 -1.55 -4.87 2.52
N ARG A 121 -1.36 -5.59 1.42
CA ARG A 121 -0.14 -6.37 1.18
C ARG A 121 0.94 -5.39 0.78
N SER A 122 2.16 -5.65 1.23
CA SER A 122 3.32 -4.91 0.75
C SER A 122 3.35 -4.90 -0.78
N ALA A 123 3.76 -3.79 -1.37
CA ALA A 123 3.90 -3.66 -2.82
C ALA A 123 4.77 -4.81 -3.36
N PRO A 124 4.25 -5.66 -4.26
CA PRO A 124 4.96 -6.84 -4.71
C PRO A 124 6.10 -6.48 -5.65
N LEU A 125 7.21 -7.19 -5.50
CA LEU A 125 8.29 -7.24 -6.45
C LEU A 125 8.10 -8.44 -7.38
N PHE A 126 8.25 -8.25 -8.68
CA PHE A 126 8.27 -9.29 -9.68
C PHE A 126 9.62 -9.30 -10.39
N ARG A 127 10.14 -10.50 -10.70
CA ARG A 127 11.35 -10.62 -11.47
C ARG A 127 11.34 -11.78 -12.45
N LYS A 128 12.16 -11.65 -13.51
CA LYS A 128 12.42 -12.68 -14.51
C LYS A 128 13.85 -12.58 -14.99
N SER A 129 14.62 -13.65 -14.86
CA SER A 129 15.94 -13.77 -15.49
C SER A 129 15.81 -14.36 -16.88
N PHE A 130 16.65 -13.90 -17.83
CA PHE A 130 16.71 -14.39 -19.19
C PHE A 130 18.13 -14.27 -19.75
N THR A 131 18.39 -14.93 -20.86
CA THR A 131 19.73 -14.94 -21.47
C THR A 131 19.63 -14.46 -22.93
N VAL A 132 20.49 -13.50 -23.28
CA VAL A 132 20.60 -12.97 -24.64
C VAL A 132 21.86 -13.55 -25.29
N ALA A 133 21.67 -14.41 -26.28
CA ALA A 133 22.74 -15.13 -26.96
C ALA A 133 23.29 -14.43 -28.21
N LYS A 134 22.55 -13.43 -28.75
CA LYS A 134 22.86 -12.76 -30.02
C LYS A 134 22.98 -11.25 -29.79
N PRO A 135 23.73 -10.53 -30.64
CA PRO A 135 23.74 -9.07 -30.62
C PRO A 135 22.34 -8.49 -30.85
N VAL A 136 21.92 -7.60 -29.96
CA VAL A 136 20.60 -6.94 -30.02
C VAL A 136 20.72 -5.67 -30.84
N LYS A 137 19.86 -5.52 -31.84
CA LYS A 137 19.67 -4.33 -32.66
C LYS A 137 18.70 -3.34 -32.03
N ALA A 138 17.61 -3.86 -31.45
CA ALA A 138 16.60 -3.05 -30.76
C ALA A 138 15.87 -3.88 -29.70
N ALA A 139 15.53 -3.25 -28.58
CA ALA A 139 14.74 -3.85 -27.51
C ALA A 139 13.65 -2.88 -27.05
N GLN A 140 12.39 -3.34 -27.03
CA GLN A 140 11.26 -2.53 -26.60
C GLN A 140 10.46 -3.27 -25.51
N ALA A 141 10.26 -2.60 -24.39
CA ALA A 141 9.43 -3.08 -23.30
C ALA A 141 8.04 -2.43 -23.35
N TYR A 142 6.99 -3.26 -23.35
CA TYR A 142 5.60 -2.86 -23.27
C TYR A 142 5.07 -3.33 -21.92
N ILE A 143 4.70 -2.40 -21.04
CA ILE A 143 4.34 -2.72 -19.65
C ILE A 143 3.03 -2.08 -19.23
N CYS A 144 2.14 -2.87 -18.65
CA CYS A 144 0.94 -2.45 -17.95
C CYS A 144 0.99 -3.03 -16.54
N GLY A 145 1.35 -2.21 -15.56
CA GLY A 145 1.25 -2.53 -14.14
C GLY A 145 0.02 -1.84 -13.56
N LEU A 146 -0.98 -2.59 -13.23
CA LEU A 146 -2.18 -2.08 -12.57
C LEU A 146 -2.04 -2.31 -11.06
N GLY A 147 -2.05 -1.31 -10.16
CA GLY A 147 -2.27 0.15 -10.27
C GLY A 147 -1.11 1.01 -10.78
N TYR A 148 0.07 1.07 -10.17
CA TYR A 148 1.27 1.74 -10.67
C TYR A 148 2.43 0.77 -10.77
N HIS A 149 3.44 1.11 -11.57
CA HIS A 149 4.64 0.31 -11.67
C HIS A 149 5.92 1.14 -11.78
N GLU A 150 7.03 0.55 -11.34
CA GLU A 150 8.38 0.91 -11.75
C GLU A 150 9.03 -0.30 -12.42
N LEU A 151 9.64 -0.06 -13.59
CA LEU A 151 10.37 -1.07 -14.37
C LEU A 151 11.87 -0.95 -14.10
N TYR A 152 12.52 -2.10 -13.95
CA TYR A 152 13.96 -2.24 -13.78
C TYR A 152 14.52 -3.24 -14.78
N LEU A 153 15.68 -2.95 -15.35
CA LEU A 153 16.50 -3.89 -16.13
C LEU A 153 17.90 -3.93 -15.56
N ASN A 154 18.38 -5.10 -15.22
CA ASN A 154 19.73 -5.30 -14.68
C ASN A 154 20.02 -4.42 -13.45
N ASN A 155 19.04 -4.26 -12.59
CA ASN A 155 19.04 -3.42 -11.38
C ASN A 155 19.05 -1.89 -11.63
N GLU A 156 18.86 -1.47 -12.88
CA GLU A 156 18.72 -0.06 -13.26
C GLU A 156 17.23 0.27 -13.49
N ARG A 157 16.75 1.35 -12.88
CA ARG A 157 15.37 1.84 -13.11
C ARG A 157 15.26 2.41 -14.51
N ILE A 158 14.20 2.03 -15.22
CA ILE A 158 13.97 2.44 -16.60
C ILE A 158 13.11 3.70 -16.67
N GLY A 159 13.67 4.73 -17.33
CA GLY A 159 12.99 5.99 -17.54
C GLY A 159 12.88 6.85 -16.28
N ASP A 160 12.25 8.01 -16.44
CA ASP A 160 12.03 9.03 -15.41
C ASP A 160 10.53 9.26 -15.12
N HIS A 161 9.69 8.45 -15.74
CA HIS A 161 8.25 8.45 -15.48
C HIS A 161 7.94 8.07 -14.05
N VAL A 162 6.91 8.69 -13.49
CA VAL A 162 6.36 8.35 -12.17
C VAL A 162 4.86 8.14 -12.30
N LEU A 163 4.28 7.33 -11.42
CA LEU A 163 2.85 7.07 -11.34
C LEU A 163 2.25 6.53 -12.67
N ASP A 164 3.01 5.70 -13.38
CA ASP A 164 2.56 5.00 -14.59
C ASP A 164 1.90 3.65 -14.27
N PRO A 165 0.91 3.24 -15.08
CA PRO A 165 0.21 3.98 -16.13
C PRO A 165 -0.82 4.95 -15.58
N ALA A 166 -1.24 5.90 -16.43
CA ALA A 166 -2.28 6.85 -16.05
C ALA A 166 -3.63 6.17 -15.77
N PHE A 167 -4.45 6.81 -14.93
CA PHE A 167 -5.77 6.34 -14.56
C PHE A 167 -6.75 6.31 -15.74
N THR A 168 -7.56 5.24 -15.79
CA THR A 168 -8.67 5.10 -16.74
C THR A 168 -9.87 4.41 -16.06
N ASN A 169 -11.00 4.33 -16.74
CA ASN A 169 -12.02 3.35 -16.38
C ASN A 169 -11.55 1.97 -16.88
N TYR A 170 -11.10 1.13 -15.97
CA TYR A 170 -10.46 -0.14 -16.29
C TYR A 170 -11.42 -1.19 -16.89
N ASP A 171 -12.74 -1.03 -16.76
CA ASP A 171 -13.72 -1.87 -17.47
C ASP A 171 -13.77 -1.56 -18.97
N HIS A 172 -13.34 -0.37 -19.38
CA HIS A 172 -13.29 0.04 -20.78
C HIS A 172 -11.90 -0.06 -21.39
N ARG A 173 -10.85 0.35 -20.67
CA ARG A 173 -9.47 0.27 -21.14
C ARG A 173 -8.46 0.31 -20.00
N ALA A 174 -7.35 -0.38 -20.20
CA ALA A 174 -6.13 -0.27 -19.43
C ALA A 174 -5.00 0.27 -20.33
N LEU A 175 -4.11 1.07 -19.78
CA LEU A 175 -3.00 1.64 -20.53
C LEU A 175 -1.73 0.83 -20.34
N TYR A 176 -0.95 0.69 -21.42
CA TYR A 176 0.44 0.24 -21.32
C TYR A 176 1.42 1.34 -21.73
N VAL A 177 2.59 1.32 -21.12
CA VAL A 177 3.70 2.23 -21.42
C VAL A 177 4.74 1.48 -22.24
N THR A 178 5.39 2.19 -23.16
CA THR A 178 6.46 1.65 -24.01
C THR A 178 7.78 2.33 -23.67
N HIS A 179 8.82 1.53 -23.44
CA HIS A 179 10.18 2.00 -23.22
C HIS A 179 11.11 1.38 -24.26
N ASP A 180 11.97 2.20 -24.88
CA ASP A 180 13.15 1.72 -25.56
C ASP A 180 14.21 1.37 -24.50
N VAL A 181 14.60 0.11 -24.50
CA VAL A 181 15.54 -0.45 -23.49
C VAL A 181 16.73 -1.13 -24.16
N THR A 182 17.02 -0.71 -25.40
CA THR A 182 18.08 -1.30 -26.24
C THR A 182 19.45 -1.24 -25.53
N GLU A 183 19.76 -0.11 -24.91
CA GLU A 183 21.04 0.12 -24.24
C GLU A 183 21.19 -0.65 -22.93
N GLN A 184 20.07 -1.01 -22.28
CA GLN A 184 20.08 -1.74 -21.01
C GLN A 184 20.23 -3.25 -21.19
N ILE A 185 20.00 -3.78 -22.39
CA ILE A 185 20.16 -5.20 -22.69
C ILE A 185 21.64 -5.53 -22.88
N LYS A 186 22.12 -6.52 -22.16
CA LYS A 186 23.52 -6.97 -22.19
C LYS A 186 23.62 -8.35 -22.84
N PRO A 187 24.74 -8.66 -23.53
CA PRO A 187 25.02 -10.03 -23.91
C PRO A 187 25.10 -10.95 -22.68
N GLY A 188 24.56 -12.15 -22.78
CA GLY A 188 24.51 -13.10 -21.68
C GLY A 188 23.29 -12.89 -20.74
N LYS A 189 23.51 -13.04 -19.44
CA LYS A 189 22.45 -12.97 -18.43
C LYS A 189 21.89 -11.55 -18.27
N ASN A 190 20.58 -11.45 -18.21
CA ASN A 190 19.83 -10.24 -17.90
C ASN A 190 18.71 -10.55 -16.91
N ALA A 191 18.18 -9.51 -16.25
CA ALA A 191 17.00 -9.62 -15.41
C ALA A 191 16.06 -8.44 -15.59
N ILE A 192 14.78 -8.72 -15.63
CA ILE A 192 13.69 -7.75 -15.52
C ILE A 192 13.25 -7.74 -14.06
N GLY A 193 13.02 -6.56 -13.51
CA GLY A 193 12.37 -6.34 -12.22
C GLY A 193 11.20 -5.38 -12.39
N VAL A 194 10.10 -5.64 -11.68
CA VAL A 194 8.94 -4.73 -11.64
C VAL A 194 8.46 -4.63 -10.20
N MET A 195 8.30 -3.40 -9.72
CA MET A 195 7.62 -3.10 -8.46
C MET A 195 6.22 -2.57 -8.78
N LEU A 196 5.18 -3.08 -8.11
CA LEU A 196 3.82 -2.58 -8.29
C LEU A 196 3.33 -1.84 -7.05
N GLY A 197 2.61 -0.74 -7.26
CA GLY A 197 1.83 -0.04 -6.24
C GLY A 197 0.32 -0.22 -6.47
N ASN A 198 -0.48 0.16 -5.50
CA ASN A 198 -1.95 0.05 -5.56
C ASN A 198 -2.58 1.03 -6.57
N GLY A 199 -2.09 2.28 -6.58
CA GLY A 199 -2.58 3.32 -7.49
C GLY A 199 -4.11 3.49 -7.46
N TRP A 200 -4.67 3.93 -8.59
CA TRP A 200 -6.12 4.05 -8.77
C TRP A 200 -6.82 2.71 -9.01
N TYR A 201 -6.11 1.70 -9.47
CA TYR A 201 -6.68 0.39 -9.74
C TYR A 201 -7.11 -0.32 -8.45
N ASN A 202 -6.29 -0.29 -7.42
CA ASN A 202 -6.61 -0.83 -6.11
C ASN A 202 -6.74 0.28 -5.06
N MET A 203 -7.62 1.24 -5.29
CA MET A 203 -7.98 2.25 -4.29
C MET A 203 -8.72 1.58 -3.13
N HIS A 204 -7.98 1.05 -2.16
CA HIS A 204 -8.52 0.27 -1.04
C HIS A 204 -8.92 1.13 0.16
N THR A 205 -8.53 2.42 0.19
CA THR A 205 -8.89 3.33 1.28
C THR A 205 -10.19 4.05 1.00
N ARG A 206 -10.94 4.30 2.06
CA ARG A 206 -12.30 4.87 1.97
C ARG A 206 -12.28 6.38 1.75
N ALA A 207 -13.11 6.82 0.83
CA ALA A 207 -13.35 8.24 0.57
C ALA A 207 -14.79 8.44 0.07
N VAL A 208 -15.27 9.69 0.10
CA VAL A 208 -16.63 10.03 -0.32
C VAL A 208 -16.97 9.64 -1.76
N TRP A 209 -15.98 9.41 -2.62
CA TRP A 209 -16.17 8.99 -4.02
C TRP A 209 -16.32 7.48 -4.22
N LEU A 210 -16.23 6.67 -3.17
CA LEU A 210 -16.45 5.22 -3.18
C LEU A 210 -15.59 4.43 -4.18
N PHE A 211 -14.35 4.86 -4.45
CA PHE A 211 -13.41 4.10 -5.30
C PHE A 211 -13.02 2.75 -4.70
N ASP A 212 -13.10 2.63 -3.38
CA ASP A 212 -12.96 1.36 -2.66
C ASP A 212 -14.02 0.32 -3.05
N LYS A 213 -15.14 0.77 -3.66
CA LYS A 213 -16.23 -0.07 -4.18
C LYS A 213 -16.28 -0.11 -5.72
N ALA A 214 -15.25 0.38 -6.40
CA ALA A 214 -15.22 0.36 -7.86
C ALA A 214 -15.26 -1.08 -8.40
N PRO A 215 -16.08 -1.38 -9.41
CA PRO A 215 -16.28 -2.75 -9.91
C PRO A 215 -15.00 -3.38 -10.50
N TRP A 216 -14.07 -2.57 -10.98
CA TRP A 216 -12.78 -3.03 -11.51
C TRP A 216 -11.71 -3.25 -10.45
N ARG A 217 -11.95 -2.85 -9.19
CA ARG A 217 -10.92 -2.88 -8.14
C ARG A 217 -10.50 -4.31 -7.82
N ASP A 218 -9.20 -4.55 -7.91
CA ASP A 218 -8.59 -5.82 -7.55
C ASP A 218 -7.14 -5.60 -7.09
N VAL A 219 -6.46 -6.66 -6.66
CA VAL A 219 -5.04 -6.61 -6.32
C VAL A 219 -4.19 -6.18 -7.52
N PRO A 220 -3.09 -5.44 -7.30
CA PRO A 220 -2.19 -5.04 -8.38
C PRO A 220 -1.75 -6.24 -9.22
N CYS A 221 -1.78 -6.07 -10.54
CA CYS A 221 -1.38 -7.11 -11.48
C CYS A 221 -0.51 -6.58 -12.61
N LEU A 222 0.32 -7.46 -13.19
CA LEU A 222 1.31 -7.13 -14.19
C LEU A 222 1.05 -7.86 -15.51
N ARG A 223 1.10 -7.11 -16.60
CA ARG A 223 1.25 -7.65 -17.95
C ARG A 223 2.38 -6.94 -18.67
N MET A 224 3.37 -7.69 -19.12
CA MET A 224 4.56 -7.13 -19.79
C MET A 224 4.99 -8.01 -20.96
N GLN A 225 5.56 -7.37 -21.98
CA GLN A 225 6.30 -8.00 -23.06
C GLN A 225 7.58 -7.21 -23.32
N LEU A 226 8.71 -7.91 -23.45
CA LEU A 226 9.98 -7.38 -23.92
C LEU A 226 10.26 -8.01 -25.30
N HIS A 227 10.25 -7.17 -26.33
CA HIS A 227 10.55 -7.59 -27.69
C HIS A 227 12.01 -7.28 -28.01
N LEU A 228 12.76 -8.31 -28.37
CA LEU A 228 14.14 -8.22 -28.83
C LEU A 228 14.18 -8.43 -30.34
N THR A 229 14.84 -7.53 -31.04
CA THR A 229 15.20 -7.69 -32.48
C THR A 229 16.71 -7.79 -32.55
N PHE A 230 17.21 -8.87 -33.12
CA PHE A 230 18.65 -9.13 -33.24
C PHE A 230 19.22 -8.58 -34.54
N GLU A 231 20.54 -8.43 -34.62
CA GLU A 231 21.26 -7.95 -35.80
C GLU A 231 21.04 -8.87 -37.03
N ASP A 232 20.82 -10.18 -36.81
CA ASP A 232 20.52 -11.12 -37.90
C ASP A 232 19.05 -11.07 -38.38
N GLY A 233 18.25 -10.11 -37.84
CA GLY A 233 16.84 -9.93 -38.15
C GLY A 233 15.89 -10.89 -37.44
N SER A 234 16.39 -11.86 -36.68
CA SER A 234 15.54 -12.71 -35.85
C SER A 234 14.95 -11.94 -34.68
N GLN A 235 13.84 -12.44 -34.12
CA GLN A 235 13.14 -11.79 -33.00
C GLN A 235 12.87 -12.78 -31.86
N GLU A 236 12.83 -12.25 -30.66
CA GLU A 236 12.43 -13.00 -29.45
C GLU A 236 11.50 -12.13 -28.62
N THR A 237 10.54 -12.76 -27.95
CA THR A 237 9.64 -12.06 -27.03
C THR A 237 9.67 -12.74 -25.67
N ILE A 238 10.02 -11.98 -24.64
CA ILE A 238 9.90 -12.38 -23.24
C ILE A 238 8.64 -11.74 -22.70
N HIS A 239 7.76 -12.50 -22.05
CA HIS A 239 6.48 -12.02 -21.55
C HIS A 239 6.20 -12.50 -20.13
N THR A 240 5.22 -11.89 -19.47
CA THR A 240 4.73 -12.36 -18.16
C THR A 240 4.10 -13.72 -18.29
N ASP A 241 4.60 -14.68 -17.52
CA ASP A 241 4.17 -16.07 -17.44
C ASP A 241 4.39 -16.64 -16.02
N PRO A 242 3.95 -17.89 -15.73
CA PRO A 242 4.13 -18.50 -14.42
C PRO A 242 5.59 -18.76 -13.99
N THR A 243 6.56 -18.58 -14.89
CA THR A 243 7.99 -18.76 -14.58
C THR A 243 8.65 -17.50 -14.01
N TRP A 244 7.92 -16.39 -13.95
CA TRP A 244 8.31 -15.24 -13.17
C TRP A 244 8.33 -15.58 -11.68
N LYS A 245 8.97 -14.77 -10.89
CA LYS A 245 9.00 -14.88 -9.44
C LYS A 245 8.53 -13.61 -8.78
N THR A 246 7.97 -13.74 -7.58
CA THR A 246 7.47 -12.61 -6.80
C THR A 246 7.87 -12.73 -5.34
N ALA A 247 8.08 -11.59 -4.71
CA ALA A 247 8.33 -11.45 -3.28
C ALA A 247 7.72 -10.15 -2.74
N PRO A 248 7.43 -10.05 -1.43
CA PRO A 248 7.04 -8.78 -0.82
C PRO A 248 8.17 -7.77 -0.92
N GLY A 249 7.82 -6.51 -1.22
CA GLY A 249 8.72 -5.37 -1.26
C GLY A 249 8.75 -4.58 0.05
N PRO A 250 9.56 -3.50 0.11
CA PRO A 250 9.72 -2.66 1.28
C PRO A 250 8.56 -1.67 1.51
N ILE A 251 7.68 -1.46 0.53
CA ILE A 251 6.49 -0.62 0.70
C ILE A 251 5.43 -1.45 1.40
N LEU A 252 5.16 -1.14 2.66
CA LEU A 252 4.18 -1.85 3.49
C LEU A 252 2.75 -1.41 3.23
N PHE A 253 2.58 -0.17 2.81
CA PHE A 253 1.31 0.47 2.54
C PHE A 253 1.51 1.55 1.49
N ASP A 254 0.63 1.65 0.51
CA ASP A 254 0.50 2.77 -0.40
C ASP A 254 -0.97 3.00 -0.76
N ALA A 255 -1.41 4.24 -0.64
CA ALA A 255 -2.72 4.67 -1.09
C ALA A 255 -2.66 6.15 -1.48
N ILE A 256 -3.10 6.47 -2.68
CA ILE A 256 -2.89 7.79 -3.32
C ILE A 256 -3.19 8.98 -2.41
N ARG A 257 -4.25 8.90 -1.61
CA ARG A 257 -4.70 10.01 -0.75
C ARG A 257 -4.17 9.92 0.67
N ASN A 258 -3.75 8.74 1.08
CA ASN A 258 -3.36 8.48 2.47
C ASN A 258 -1.86 8.63 2.66
N GLY A 259 -1.07 8.17 1.69
CA GLY A 259 0.37 8.20 1.75
C GLY A 259 1.01 6.83 1.57
N GLU A 260 2.31 6.76 1.77
CA GLU A 260 3.12 5.54 1.66
C GLU A 260 3.84 5.24 2.97
N ALA A 261 3.88 3.98 3.37
CA ALA A 261 4.72 3.49 4.47
C ALA A 261 5.79 2.56 3.92
N TYR A 262 7.05 2.92 4.14
CA TYR A 262 8.22 2.21 3.62
C TYR A 262 9.13 1.75 4.77
N ASP A 263 9.54 0.50 4.75
CA ASP A 263 10.50 -0.05 5.69
C ASP A 263 11.81 -0.43 4.97
N ALA A 264 12.83 0.41 5.10
CA ALA A 264 14.11 0.20 4.43
C ALA A 264 14.86 -1.06 4.89
N ARG A 265 14.51 -1.62 6.05
CA ARG A 265 15.08 -2.88 6.54
C ARG A 265 14.65 -4.09 5.70
N LEU A 266 13.56 -3.94 4.94
CA LEU A 266 13.02 -4.97 4.05
C LEU A 266 13.51 -4.83 2.60
N GLU A 267 14.41 -3.88 2.32
CA GLU A 267 15.02 -3.75 1.00
C GLU A 267 15.79 -5.03 0.63
N ARG A 268 15.56 -5.51 -0.57
CA ARG A 268 16.27 -6.64 -1.16
C ARG A 268 17.33 -6.10 -2.12
N ASN A 269 18.53 -5.88 -1.65
CA ASN A 269 19.61 -5.31 -2.46
C ASN A 269 19.87 -6.15 -3.71
N GLY A 270 19.92 -5.50 -4.89
CA GLY A 270 20.17 -6.19 -6.16
C GLY A 270 19.03 -7.10 -6.62
N TRP A 271 17.80 -6.93 -6.12
CA TRP A 271 16.65 -7.79 -6.42
C TRP A 271 16.32 -7.91 -7.92
N ALA A 272 16.62 -6.87 -8.72
CA ALA A 272 16.47 -6.87 -10.16
C ALA A 272 17.79 -7.15 -10.91
N SER A 273 18.83 -7.61 -10.23
CA SER A 273 20.11 -8.02 -10.82
C SER A 273 20.03 -9.42 -11.45
N PRO A 274 20.76 -9.69 -12.54
CA PRO A 274 20.89 -11.05 -13.11
C PRO A 274 21.40 -12.10 -12.13
N ASP A 275 22.21 -11.68 -11.15
CA ASP A 275 22.84 -12.57 -10.17
C ASP A 275 22.11 -12.61 -8.81
N CYS A 276 20.88 -12.09 -8.75
CA CYS A 276 20.05 -12.16 -7.55
C CYS A 276 19.75 -13.62 -7.19
N ASP A 277 19.99 -13.98 -5.94
CA ASP A 277 19.47 -15.22 -5.38
C ASP A 277 17.96 -15.03 -5.11
N ASP A 278 17.14 -15.76 -5.86
CA ASP A 278 15.69 -15.73 -5.79
C ASP A 278 15.10 -17.09 -5.38
N ALA A 279 15.86 -17.91 -4.65
CA ALA A 279 15.43 -19.24 -4.23
C ALA A 279 14.22 -19.19 -3.28
N ASP A 280 14.11 -18.13 -2.45
CA ASP A 280 13.00 -17.91 -1.52
C ASP A 280 11.77 -17.23 -2.18
N TRP A 281 11.88 -16.81 -3.45
CA TRP A 281 10.78 -16.16 -4.15
C TRP A 281 9.74 -17.16 -4.61
N GLN A 282 8.48 -16.74 -4.61
CA GLN A 282 7.35 -17.57 -4.97
C GLN A 282 6.95 -17.37 -6.44
N PRO A 283 6.33 -18.38 -7.09
CA PRO A 283 5.69 -18.18 -8.39
C PRO A 283 4.51 -17.19 -8.25
N PRO A 284 4.29 -16.30 -9.24
CA PRO A 284 3.13 -15.40 -9.23
C PRO A 284 1.85 -16.17 -9.54
N HIS A 285 0.73 -15.65 -9.07
CA HIS A 285 -0.58 -16.13 -9.49
C HIS A 285 -0.95 -15.56 -10.86
N VAL A 286 -1.42 -16.42 -11.77
CA VAL A 286 -2.02 -15.97 -13.03
C VAL A 286 -3.45 -15.55 -12.76
N VAL A 287 -3.75 -14.29 -13.01
CA VAL A 287 -5.06 -13.68 -12.78
C VAL A 287 -5.70 -13.21 -14.08
N ARG A 288 -7.01 -13.11 -14.09
CA ARG A 288 -7.71 -12.42 -15.17
C ARG A 288 -7.70 -10.92 -14.85
N GLY A 289 -7.06 -10.14 -15.73
CA GLY A 289 -7.11 -8.68 -15.63
C GLY A 289 -8.52 -8.11 -15.86
N PRO A 290 -8.70 -6.78 -15.72
CA PRO A 290 -9.98 -6.14 -15.96
C PRO A 290 -10.49 -6.36 -17.41
N ALA A 291 -11.79 -6.14 -17.63
CA ALA A 291 -12.43 -6.40 -18.93
C ALA A 291 -12.02 -5.41 -20.03
N GLY A 292 -11.42 -4.28 -19.66
CA GLY A 292 -11.05 -3.21 -20.58
C GLY A 292 -9.98 -3.60 -21.61
N ARG A 293 -10.03 -2.94 -22.77
CA ARG A 293 -9.02 -3.13 -23.83
C ARG A 293 -7.67 -2.56 -23.39
N LEU A 294 -6.60 -3.30 -23.63
CA LEU A 294 -5.24 -2.82 -23.46
C LEU A 294 -4.84 -1.91 -24.65
N VAL A 295 -4.52 -0.66 -24.37
CA VAL A 295 -4.18 0.36 -25.37
C VAL A 295 -2.93 1.16 -24.95
N PRO A 296 -2.17 1.75 -25.89
CA PRO A 296 -0.99 2.53 -25.53
C PRO A 296 -1.37 3.79 -24.75
N GLN A 297 -0.53 4.19 -23.80
CA GLN A 297 -0.59 5.50 -23.18
C GLN A 297 -0.06 6.54 -24.16
N THR A 298 -0.94 7.41 -24.65
CA THR A 298 -0.60 8.45 -25.63
C THR A 298 -0.42 9.82 -25.01
N MET A 299 -0.83 9.98 -23.74
CA MET A 299 -0.60 11.24 -23.01
C MET A 299 0.84 11.31 -22.52
N PRO A 300 1.41 12.53 -22.39
CA PRO A 300 2.73 12.69 -21.79
C PRO A 300 2.77 12.13 -20.37
N ALA A 301 3.91 11.57 -19.99
CA ALA A 301 4.10 10.99 -18.68
C ALA A 301 4.08 12.04 -17.55
N ILE A 302 3.76 11.61 -16.35
CA ILE A 302 4.04 12.38 -15.14
C ILE A 302 5.54 12.24 -14.85
N GLN A 303 6.20 13.36 -14.58
CA GLN A 303 7.62 13.42 -14.24
C GLN A 303 7.85 14.38 -13.08
N VAL A 304 8.93 14.17 -12.34
CA VAL A 304 9.41 15.19 -11.40
C VAL A 304 10.13 16.27 -12.22
N THR A 305 9.50 17.42 -12.38
CA THR A 305 9.99 18.49 -13.22
C THR A 305 10.87 19.48 -12.48
N GLN A 306 10.73 19.58 -11.15
CA GLN A 306 11.54 20.48 -10.33
C GLN A 306 11.80 19.86 -8.93
N THR A 307 12.97 20.19 -8.39
CA THR A 307 13.31 19.97 -6.98
C THR A 307 13.34 21.31 -6.27
N ILE A 308 12.47 21.47 -5.27
CA ILE A 308 12.24 22.72 -4.54
C ILE A 308 12.90 22.62 -3.17
N GLN A 309 13.75 23.61 -2.85
CA GLN A 309 14.35 23.71 -1.53
C GLN A 309 13.39 24.40 -0.56
N PRO A 310 13.26 23.96 0.69
CA PRO A 310 12.52 24.69 1.70
C PRO A 310 13.11 26.10 1.92
N VAL A 311 12.25 27.08 2.10
CA VAL A 311 12.63 28.47 2.39
C VAL A 311 12.76 28.74 3.88
N ALA A 312 12.10 27.92 4.72
CA ALA A 312 12.13 28.03 6.18
C ALA A 312 11.86 26.68 6.84
N MET A 313 12.29 26.55 8.09
CA MET A 313 11.95 25.45 8.97
C MET A 313 11.67 26.00 10.37
N SER A 314 10.63 25.52 11.02
CA SER A 314 10.28 25.83 12.41
C SER A 314 10.16 24.55 13.24
N GLU A 315 10.17 24.69 14.56
CA GLU A 315 9.92 23.63 15.53
C GLU A 315 8.78 24.08 16.45
N PRO A 316 7.51 23.97 16.00
CA PRO A 316 6.36 24.46 16.77
C PRO A 316 6.16 23.72 18.09
N GLN A 317 6.54 22.45 18.14
CA GLN A 317 6.52 21.62 19.35
C GLN A 317 7.81 20.79 19.42
N PRO A 318 8.31 20.42 20.60
CA PRO A 318 9.54 19.63 20.72
C PRO A 318 9.50 18.36 19.87
N GLY A 319 10.46 18.21 18.95
CA GLY A 319 10.57 17.06 18.03
C GLY A 319 9.59 17.06 16.85
N ILE A 320 8.79 18.11 16.69
CA ILE A 320 7.94 18.34 15.51
C ILE A 320 8.55 19.47 14.69
N PHE A 321 8.98 19.17 13.48
CA PHE A 321 9.60 20.14 12.57
C PHE A 321 8.69 20.41 11.38
N VAL A 322 8.48 21.68 11.03
CA VAL A 322 7.66 22.08 9.88
C VAL A 322 8.53 22.79 8.86
N PHE A 323 8.64 22.19 7.67
CA PHE A 323 9.35 22.77 6.53
C PHE A 323 8.35 23.51 5.64
N ASP A 324 8.69 24.76 5.27
CA ASP A 324 7.94 25.58 4.32
C ASP A 324 8.66 25.58 2.97
N LEU A 325 8.00 25.13 1.92
CA LEU A 325 8.54 25.12 0.55
C LEU A 325 8.34 26.46 -0.18
N GLY A 326 7.69 27.45 0.46
CA GLY A 326 7.46 28.77 -0.09
C GLY A 326 6.40 28.84 -1.19
N GLN A 327 5.89 27.72 -1.64
CA GLN A 327 4.82 27.62 -2.64
C GLN A 327 4.02 26.32 -2.47
N ASN A 328 2.76 26.35 -2.87
CA ASN A 328 1.95 25.13 -2.98
C ASN A 328 2.32 24.34 -4.24
N LEU A 329 2.41 23.02 -4.13
CA LEU A 329 2.79 22.13 -5.22
C LEU A 329 2.07 20.79 -5.14
N ALA A 330 2.00 20.10 -6.26
CA ALA A 330 1.65 18.69 -6.33
C ALA A 330 2.92 17.84 -6.42
N GLY A 331 3.00 16.77 -5.63
CA GLY A 331 4.18 15.90 -5.59
C GLY A 331 4.39 15.29 -4.22
N TRP A 332 5.62 15.24 -3.75
CA TRP A 332 6.00 14.66 -2.47
C TRP A 332 7.30 15.27 -1.93
N ALA A 333 7.73 14.87 -0.74
CA ALA A 333 9.01 15.24 -0.18
C ALA A 333 10.05 14.13 -0.37
N ARG A 334 11.30 14.51 -0.67
CA ARG A 334 12.47 13.66 -0.55
C ARG A 334 13.23 14.03 0.70
N LEU A 335 13.49 13.08 1.57
CA LEU A 335 14.25 13.27 2.79
C LEU A 335 15.65 12.63 2.68
N THR A 336 16.61 13.21 3.40
CA THR A 336 17.92 12.60 3.67
C THR A 336 18.12 12.60 5.19
N VAL A 337 18.11 11.42 5.78
CA VAL A 337 18.10 11.22 7.22
C VAL A 337 19.17 10.21 7.65
N LYS A 338 19.70 10.38 8.87
CA LYS A 338 20.63 9.43 9.49
C LYS A 338 20.18 9.12 10.90
N GLY A 339 20.04 7.86 11.24
CA GLY A 339 19.64 7.41 12.56
C GLY A 339 19.76 5.91 12.76
N PRO A 340 19.41 5.40 13.95
CA PRO A 340 19.38 3.97 14.23
C PRO A 340 18.38 3.22 13.35
N ALA A 341 18.66 1.94 13.06
CA ALA A 341 17.70 1.05 12.43
C ALA A 341 16.39 0.98 13.21
N GLY A 342 15.27 0.98 12.48
CA GLY A 342 13.93 0.98 13.06
C GLY A 342 13.40 2.35 13.48
N THR A 343 14.21 3.42 13.39
CA THR A 343 13.72 4.79 13.58
C THR A 343 12.64 5.08 12.55
N ARG A 344 11.47 5.53 13.02
CA ARG A 344 10.31 5.87 12.18
C ARG A 344 10.24 7.38 12.02
N VAL A 345 10.36 7.88 10.79
CA VAL A 345 10.15 9.28 10.43
C VAL A 345 8.82 9.40 9.70
N THR A 346 7.96 10.30 10.16
CA THR A 346 6.64 10.55 9.56
C THR A 346 6.61 11.93 8.95
N LEU A 347 6.10 12.03 7.72
CA LEU A 347 5.93 13.27 6.97
C LEU A 347 4.42 13.48 6.73
N LYS A 348 3.86 14.53 7.32
CA LYS A 348 2.48 14.95 7.16
C LYS A 348 2.44 16.21 6.30
N TYR A 349 1.64 16.17 5.24
CA TYR A 349 1.61 17.23 4.23
C TYR A 349 0.36 18.09 4.35
N GLY A 350 0.48 19.38 4.08
CA GLY A 350 -0.68 20.28 4.04
C GLY A 350 -0.39 21.64 3.43
N GLU A 351 -1.46 22.36 3.15
CA GLU A 351 -1.43 23.66 2.48
C GLU A 351 -1.48 24.83 3.45
N ARG A 352 -1.79 24.57 4.73
CA ARG A 352 -1.96 25.57 5.78
C ARG A 352 -1.39 25.10 7.11
N LEU A 353 -1.16 26.06 7.98
CA LEU A 353 -0.77 25.82 9.37
C LEU A 353 -1.90 26.16 10.34
N ASN A 354 -1.92 25.48 11.47
CA ASN A 354 -2.67 25.82 12.66
C ASN A 354 -2.06 27.06 13.35
N ALA A 355 -2.79 27.63 14.31
CA ALA A 355 -2.30 28.76 15.09
C ALA A 355 -1.03 28.44 15.90
N ASP A 356 -0.80 27.18 16.26
CA ASP A 356 0.40 26.70 16.94
C ASP A 356 1.57 26.39 15.99
N GLY A 357 1.39 26.57 14.67
CA GLY A 357 2.40 26.34 13.65
C GLY A 357 2.51 24.89 13.13
N THR A 358 1.68 23.96 13.60
CA THR A 358 1.58 22.59 13.06
C THR A 358 0.79 22.56 11.75
N VAL A 359 0.96 21.52 10.94
CA VAL A 359 0.23 21.37 9.66
C VAL A 359 -1.25 21.10 9.90
N ASN A 360 -2.11 21.92 9.28
CA ASN A 360 -3.56 21.78 9.29
C ASN A 360 -4.05 20.97 8.08
N GLN A 361 -4.79 19.90 8.32
CA GLN A 361 -5.43 19.07 7.30
C GLN A 361 -6.97 19.09 7.35
N ASP A 362 -7.60 19.78 8.28
CA ASP A 362 -9.03 19.67 8.59
C ASP A 362 -9.94 19.79 7.37
N LEU A 363 -9.71 20.76 6.50
CA LEU A 363 -10.54 20.97 5.31
C LEU A 363 -10.17 20.06 4.15
N ILE A 364 -8.87 19.81 3.93
CA ILE A 364 -8.41 18.99 2.81
C ILE A 364 -8.62 17.50 3.07
N ALA A 365 -8.67 17.07 4.33
CA ALA A 365 -8.94 15.69 4.72
C ALA A 365 -10.43 15.33 4.79
N ALA A 366 -11.32 16.30 4.73
CA ALA A 366 -12.77 16.10 4.96
C ALA A 366 -13.43 15.06 4.02
N HIS A 367 -12.87 14.80 2.85
CA HIS A 367 -13.33 13.80 1.91
C HIS A 367 -12.74 12.40 2.15
N SER A 368 -11.69 12.27 2.95
CA SER A 368 -11.10 11.00 3.33
C SER A 368 -11.82 10.43 4.54
N LEU A 369 -12.34 9.22 4.40
CA LEU A 369 -13.08 8.53 5.47
C LEU A 369 -12.21 7.54 6.22
N GLN A 370 -10.89 7.54 5.95
CA GLN A 370 -9.90 6.65 6.56
C GLN A 370 -8.57 7.37 6.75
N ALA A 371 -8.04 7.32 7.96
CA ALA A 371 -6.70 7.83 8.30
C ALA A 371 -5.61 6.82 7.88
N PRO A 372 -4.36 7.29 7.71
CA PRO A 372 -3.94 8.69 7.70
C PRO A 372 -4.38 9.41 6.41
N PHE A 373 -4.22 10.73 6.33
CA PHE A 373 -4.42 11.49 5.12
C PHE A 373 -3.14 12.26 4.78
N GLN A 374 -2.68 12.18 3.52
CA GLN A 374 -1.43 12.80 3.03
C GLN A 374 -0.30 12.68 4.08
N THR A 375 0.07 11.43 4.40
CA THR A 375 1.07 11.18 5.45
C THR A 375 1.94 10.00 5.04
N ASP A 376 3.22 10.25 4.83
CA ASP A 376 4.20 9.22 4.50
C ASP A 376 5.00 8.81 5.73
N THR A 377 5.48 7.58 5.73
CA THR A 377 6.31 7.03 6.80
C THR A 377 7.52 6.31 6.23
N TYR A 378 8.70 6.65 6.73
CA TYR A 378 9.94 5.98 6.42
C TYR A 378 10.55 5.35 7.68
N ILE A 379 10.87 4.05 7.61
CA ILE A 379 11.56 3.34 8.69
C ILE A 379 12.99 3.06 8.24
N LEU A 380 13.94 3.62 8.98
CA LEU A 380 15.37 3.56 8.66
C LEU A 380 15.93 2.15 8.79
N LYS A 381 16.86 1.78 7.91
CA LYS A 381 17.68 0.56 8.03
C LYS A 381 18.93 0.75 8.88
N GLY A 382 19.41 2.00 9.05
CA GLY A 382 20.52 2.32 9.96
C GLY A 382 21.89 2.34 9.29
N ASP A 383 21.98 2.33 7.96
CA ASP A 383 23.21 2.26 7.18
C ASP A 383 23.84 3.64 6.84
N GLY A 384 23.85 4.54 7.82
CA GLY A 384 24.42 5.87 7.61
C GLY A 384 23.40 6.91 7.19
N ALA A 385 23.71 7.76 6.20
CA ALA A 385 22.75 8.70 5.63
C ALA A 385 21.89 8.00 4.57
N GLU A 386 20.60 7.99 4.77
CA GLU A 386 19.62 7.36 3.89
C GLU A 386 18.81 8.43 3.17
N THR A 387 18.65 8.30 1.85
CA THR A 387 17.80 9.18 1.04
C THR A 387 16.60 8.40 0.53
N TRP A 388 15.40 8.91 0.80
CA TRP A 388 14.17 8.28 0.41
C TRP A 388 13.12 9.29 -0.05
N GLU A 389 12.28 8.88 -0.97
CA GLU A 389 11.05 9.56 -1.40
C GLU A 389 9.98 8.48 -1.71
N PRO A 390 8.68 8.76 -1.47
CA PRO A 390 7.61 7.82 -1.80
C PRO A 390 7.51 7.60 -3.32
N ARG A 391 6.92 6.47 -3.74
CA ARG A 391 6.93 6.05 -5.14
C ARG A 391 5.55 6.07 -5.80
N PHE A 392 4.51 5.68 -5.04
CA PHE A 392 3.19 5.40 -5.63
C PHE A 392 2.07 6.29 -5.07
N VAL A 393 2.44 7.43 -4.52
CA VAL A 393 1.53 8.44 -3.98
C VAL A 393 1.93 9.84 -4.44
N TYR A 394 1.01 10.78 -4.32
CA TYR A 394 1.31 12.21 -4.48
C TYR A 394 0.40 13.04 -3.57
N HIS A 395 0.85 14.22 -3.19
CA HIS A 395 0.21 15.13 -2.24
C HIS A 395 0.10 16.53 -2.82
N GLY A 396 -0.87 17.32 -2.31
CA GLY A 396 -0.98 18.75 -2.53
C GLY A 396 -0.56 19.49 -1.26
N PHE A 397 0.51 20.29 -1.31
CA PHE A 397 1.07 20.88 -0.09
C PHE A 397 2.01 22.06 -0.34
N GLN A 398 2.15 22.91 0.67
CA GLN A 398 3.25 23.87 0.83
C GLN A 398 4.12 23.48 2.02
N TYR A 399 3.51 22.90 3.06
CA TYR A 399 4.18 22.58 4.32
C TYR A 399 4.32 21.07 4.51
N VAL A 400 5.46 20.67 5.07
CA VAL A 400 5.72 19.29 5.49
C VAL A 400 6.06 19.27 6.97
N GLU A 401 5.18 18.68 7.78
CA GLU A 401 5.42 18.43 9.20
C GLU A 401 6.12 17.08 9.35
N VAL A 402 7.27 17.11 10.01
CA VAL A 402 8.12 15.94 10.21
C VAL A 402 8.19 15.59 11.68
N SER A 403 7.90 14.36 12.04
CA SER A 403 8.02 13.82 13.40
C SER A 403 8.87 12.56 13.43
N GLY A 404 9.39 12.21 14.60
CA GLY A 404 10.26 11.05 14.77
C GLY A 404 11.67 11.21 14.19
N TRP A 405 12.07 12.41 13.83
CA TRP A 405 13.41 12.69 13.33
C TRP A 405 14.47 12.45 14.41
N PRO A 406 15.54 11.69 14.13
CA PRO A 406 16.61 11.47 15.11
C PRO A 406 17.47 12.72 15.28
N GLY A 407 17.28 13.43 16.38
CA GLY A 407 17.92 14.72 16.66
C GLY A 407 17.19 15.90 16.02
N LYS A 408 17.92 16.84 15.43
CA LYS A 408 17.37 18.02 14.75
C LYS A 408 17.76 18.03 13.28
N PRO A 409 16.79 18.12 12.33
CA PRO A 409 17.10 18.23 10.91
C PRO A 409 17.71 19.59 10.55
N ALA A 410 18.49 19.60 9.47
CA ALA A 410 18.88 20.81 8.76
C ALA A 410 17.87 21.10 7.63
N LEU A 411 17.88 22.34 7.14
CA LEU A 411 16.92 22.76 6.11
C LEU A 411 17.04 21.96 4.81
N ASP A 412 18.24 21.54 4.45
CA ASP A 412 18.56 20.75 3.25
C ASP A 412 18.28 19.24 3.39
N ASN A 413 17.89 18.78 4.57
CA ASN A 413 17.52 17.39 4.77
C ASN A 413 16.17 17.01 4.15
N LEU A 414 15.39 17.98 3.70
CA LEU A 414 14.13 17.77 3.01
C LEU A 414 14.07 18.63 1.74
N GLN A 415 13.52 18.06 0.67
CA GLN A 415 13.31 18.74 -0.62
C GLN A 415 11.93 18.39 -1.15
N GLY A 416 11.21 19.38 -1.71
CA GLY A 416 9.98 19.15 -2.46
C GLY A 416 10.27 18.60 -3.86
N ARG A 417 9.54 17.57 -4.27
CA ARG A 417 9.58 16.96 -5.59
C ARG A 417 8.30 17.36 -6.33
N PHE A 418 8.40 18.40 -7.17
CA PHE A 418 7.25 18.86 -7.94
C PHE A 418 7.02 17.96 -9.13
N ALA A 419 5.89 17.28 -9.16
CA ALA A 419 5.54 16.29 -10.17
C ALA A 419 4.25 16.67 -10.89
N HIS A 420 4.28 16.65 -12.22
CA HIS A 420 3.12 16.87 -13.08
C HIS A 420 3.32 16.24 -14.45
N THR A 421 2.24 16.19 -15.25
CA THR A 421 2.32 15.76 -16.66
C THR A 421 3.33 16.63 -17.42
N ALA A 422 4.36 16.00 -17.99
CA ALA A 422 5.46 16.68 -18.70
C ALA A 422 5.04 17.12 -20.11
N CYS A 423 4.09 18.06 -20.17
CA CYS A 423 3.67 18.65 -21.43
C CYS A 423 4.80 19.50 -22.05
N PRO A 424 5.09 19.36 -23.35
CA PRO A 424 6.08 20.22 -24.02
C PRO A 424 5.61 21.67 -23.99
N GLN A 425 6.52 22.59 -23.71
CA GLN A 425 6.24 24.02 -23.83
C GLN A 425 6.22 24.39 -25.30
N VAL A 426 5.05 24.81 -25.80
CA VAL A 426 4.83 25.16 -27.23
C VAL A 426 4.58 26.65 -27.46
N GLY A 427 4.71 27.47 -26.42
CA GLY A 427 4.58 28.93 -26.47
C GLY A 427 5.10 29.58 -25.18
N ASN A 428 5.38 30.88 -25.27
CA ASN A 428 5.77 31.78 -24.17
C ASN A 428 4.68 32.81 -23.95
#